data_000bd5e9c69032b2369ce5075fa279f9
#
_entry.id   000bd5e9c69032b2369ce5075fa279f9
#
_cell.length_a   1.000
_cell.length_b   1.000
_cell.length_c   1.000
_cell.angle_alpha   90.00
_cell.angle_beta   90.00
_cell.angle_gamma   90.00
#
_symmetry.space_group_name_H-M   'P 1'
#
loop_
_entity.id
_entity.type
_entity.pdbx_description
1 polymer ?
#
loop_
_entity_poly.entity_id
_entity_poly.type
_entity_poly.pdbx_seq_one_letter_code
_entity_poly.pdbx_strand_id
1 'polypeptide(L)'
;MTNAKKEALLTSVLLTQQFSNGFWDDDWNKELLESEDIEKILEEIVKRVSDVATVSEAYAIKHDKDTSLVFDSVTSSTTSKLKEPHIHALLKFEKGATLTDLAVQIGLEPQYLEKAKSGRYGYDNLLAYLIHAKDKDKYQYTPDEVFTLKGKDYLEVRSEEHTSE
;
A
#
# COMPACT_ATOMS: atom_id res chain seq x y z
N MET A 1 -13.36 34.06 -7.77
CA MET A 1 -13.98 32.75 -7.59
C MET A 1 -13.29 31.70 -8.43
N THR A 2 -12.68 30.77 -7.81
CA THR A 2 -11.90 29.77 -8.53
C THR A 2 -12.79 28.60 -8.95
N ASN A 3 -12.63 28.17 -10.19
CA ASN A 3 -13.28 26.99 -10.70
C ASN A 3 -12.41 25.75 -10.46
N ALA A 4 -11.85 25.65 -9.26
CA ALA A 4 -11.03 24.51 -8.92
C ALA A 4 -11.88 23.24 -8.97
N LYS A 5 -11.40 22.23 -9.67
CA LYS A 5 -12.07 20.94 -9.68
C LYS A 5 -12.07 20.35 -8.26
N LYS A 6 -13.22 19.89 -7.82
CA LYS A 6 -13.28 19.10 -6.60
C LYS A 6 -12.49 17.80 -6.82
N GLU A 7 -11.68 17.44 -5.86
CA GLU A 7 -11.03 16.14 -5.90
C GLU A 7 -12.09 15.05 -5.80
N ALA A 8 -11.89 13.98 -6.55
CA ALA A 8 -12.78 12.82 -6.48
C ALA A 8 -12.61 12.09 -5.15
N LEU A 9 -13.70 11.54 -4.65
CA LEU A 9 -13.66 10.64 -3.51
C LEU A 9 -13.11 9.29 -4.01
N LEU A 10 -12.06 8.80 -3.35
CA LEU A 10 -11.46 7.52 -3.73
C LEU A 10 -12.23 6.37 -3.10
N THR A 11 -12.41 5.30 -3.85
CA THR A 11 -13.03 4.07 -3.35
C THR A 11 -12.00 3.08 -2.82
N SER A 12 -10.74 3.27 -3.16
CA SER A 12 -9.64 2.46 -2.66
C SER A 12 -8.32 3.21 -2.84
N VAL A 13 -7.33 2.84 -2.05
CA VAL A 13 -6.00 3.43 -2.14
C VAL A 13 -4.93 2.42 -1.71
N LEU A 14 -3.82 2.40 -2.45
CA LEU A 14 -2.63 1.63 -2.08
C LEU A 14 -1.58 2.59 -1.54
N LEU A 15 -1.11 2.32 -0.34
CA LEU A 15 -0.08 3.11 0.32
C LEU A 15 1.24 2.34 0.24
N THR A 16 2.31 3.04 -0.08
CA THR A 16 3.67 2.47 -0.09
C THR A 16 4.60 3.42 0.63
N GLN A 17 5.32 2.93 1.66
CA GLN A 17 6.29 3.77 2.36
C GLN A 17 7.31 2.92 3.11
N GLN A 18 8.52 3.44 3.24
CA GLN A 18 9.55 2.87 4.08
C GLN A 18 9.19 3.08 5.55
N PHE A 19 9.83 2.29 6.43
CA PHE A 19 9.52 2.34 7.87
C PHE A 19 10.28 3.46 8.60
N SER A 20 11.21 4.12 7.95
CA SER A 20 11.95 5.21 8.57
C SER A 20 11.02 6.35 8.96
N ASN A 21 11.10 6.83 10.21
CA ASN A 21 10.18 7.83 10.72
C ASN A 21 10.25 9.17 9.98
N GLY A 22 11.34 9.44 9.27
CA GLY A 22 11.47 10.67 8.47
C GLY A 22 10.48 10.78 7.31
N PHE A 23 9.85 9.68 6.91
CA PHE A 23 8.86 9.66 5.83
C PHE A 23 7.42 9.82 6.34
N TRP A 24 7.22 9.79 7.65
CA TRP A 24 5.90 9.86 8.27
C TRP A 24 5.79 11.13 9.10
N ASP A 25 4.56 11.55 9.34
CA ASP A 25 4.28 12.72 10.15
C ASP A 25 4.84 12.56 11.57
N ASP A 26 5.17 13.68 12.22
CA ASP A 26 5.82 13.69 13.54
C ASP A 26 4.98 13.04 14.65
N ASP A 27 3.66 12.98 14.51
CA ASP A 27 2.80 12.33 15.50
C ASP A 27 2.74 10.81 15.38
N TRP A 28 3.45 10.23 14.42
CA TRP A 28 3.61 8.78 14.40
C TRP A 28 4.57 8.34 15.51
N ASN A 29 4.24 7.24 16.13
CA ASN A 29 5.12 6.63 17.14
C ASN A 29 6.35 6.07 16.44
N LYS A 30 7.51 6.64 16.73
CA LYS A 30 8.77 6.25 16.11
C LYS A 30 9.11 4.78 16.35
N GLU A 31 8.89 4.31 17.59
CA GLU A 31 9.19 2.92 17.95
C GLU A 31 8.30 1.95 17.19
N LEU A 32 7.03 2.33 16.96
CA LEU A 32 6.13 1.51 16.16
C LEU A 32 6.62 1.36 14.73
N LEU A 33 7.04 2.45 14.11
CA LEU A 33 7.57 2.41 12.74
C LEU A 33 8.86 1.58 12.67
N GLU A 34 9.75 1.77 13.62
CA GLU A 34 11.02 1.02 13.66
C GLU A 34 10.82 -0.47 13.91
N SER A 35 9.74 -0.85 14.58
CA SER A 35 9.42 -2.26 14.82
C SER A 35 9.05 -3.00 13.54
N GLU A 36 8.66 -2.29 12.49
CA GLU A 36 8.19 -2.85 11.23
C GLU A 36 7.00 -3.81 11.41
N ASP A 37 6.21 -3.60 12.46
CA ASP A 37 5.02 -4.39 12.75
C ASP A 37 3.87 -3.91 11.87
N ILE A 38 3.71 -4.56 10.72
CA ILE A 38 2.70 -4.15 9.74
C ILE A 38 1.27 -4.24 10.27
N GLU A 39 1.01 -5.16 11.20
CA GLU A 39 -0.32 -5.32 11.77
C GLU A 39 -0.70 -4.08 12.58
N LYS A 40 0.17 -3.66 13.48
CA LYS A 40 -0.07 -2.47 14.31
C LYS A 40 -0.04 -1.19 13.48
N ILE A 41 0.84 -1.12 12.49
CA ILE A 41 0.91 0.04 11.60
C ILE A 41 -0.39 0.16 10.80
N LEU A 42 -0.91 -0.95 10.27
CA LEU A 42 -2.18 -0.93 9.55
C LEU A 42 -3.35 -0.53 10.45
N GLU A 43 -3.36 -1.01 11.69
CA GLU A 43 -4.38 -0.62 12.67
C GLU A 43 -4.37 0.90 12.89
N GLU A 44 -3.18 1.49 13.02
CA GLU A 44 -3.05 2.93 13.19
C GLU A 44 -3.50 3.70 11.94
N ILE A 45 -3.17 3.19 10.75
CA ILE A 45 -3.59 3.80 9.48
C ILE A 45 -5.11 3.82 9.39
N VAL A 46 -5.76 2.68 9.66
CA VAL A 46 -7.22 2.58 9.59
C VAL A 46 -7.88 3.50 10.61
N LYS A 47 -7.33 3.56 11.83
CA LYS A 47 -7.82 4.47 12.87
C LYS A 47 -7.80 5.92 12.40
N ARG A 48 -6.71 6.33 11.79
CA ARG A 48 -6.55 7.71 11.31
C ARG A 48 -7.51 8.05 10.18
N VAL A 49 -7.63 7.17 9.18
CA VAL A 49 -8.52 7.45 8.04
C VAL A 49 -9.99 7.36 8.42
N SER A 50 -10.31 6.71 9.53
CA SER A 50 -11.70 6.57 9.98
C SER A 50 -12.35 7.89 10.35
N ASP A 51 -11.57 8.95 10.54
CA ASP A 51 -12.11 10.29 10.76
C ASP A 51 -12.70 10.90 9.49
N VAL A 52 -12.30 10.44 8.31
CA VAL A 52 -12.75 11.01 7.03
C VAL A 52 -13.33 9.98 6.08
N ALA A 53 -13.20 8.69 6.36
CA ALA A 53 -13.66 7.63 5.46
C ALA A 53 -14.12 6.42 6.25
N THR A 54 -14.90 5.55 5.60
CA THR A 54 -15.33 4.28 6.19
C THR A 54 -14.61 3.15 5.46
N VAL A 55 -13.73 2.45 6.16
CA VAL A 55 -12.92 1.35 5.60
C VAL A 55 -13.72 0.06 5.63
N SER A 56 -13.84 -0.61 4.47
CA SER A 56 -14.50 -1.89 4.34
C SER A 56 -13.52 -3.06 4.23
N GLU A 57 -12.33 -2.82 3.64
CA GLU A 57 -11.28 -3.83 3.53
C GLU A 57 -9.94 -3.18 3.83
N ALA A 58 -9.07 -3.89 4.52
CA ALA A 58 -7.73 -3.41 4.84
C ALA A 58 -6.74 -4.56 4.89
N TYR A 59 -5.70 -4.46 4.07
CA TYR A 59 -4.64 -5.46 3.95
C TYR A 59 -3.28 -4.78 4.03
N ALA A 60 -2.29 -5.49 4.55
CA ALA A 60 -0.92 -5.00 4.54
C ALA A 60 0.08 -6.13 4.39
N ILE A 61 1.22 -5.81 3.81
CA ILE A 61 2.35 -6.72 3.65
C ILE A 61 3.64 -5.93 3.78
N LYS A 62 4.69 -6.58 4.28
CA LYS A 62 6.02 -6.00 4.28
C LYS A 62 6.79 -6.54 3.10
N HIS A 63 7.30 -5.65 2.25
CA HIS A 63 8.21 -6.00 1.17
C HIS A 63 9.65 -5.76 1.65
N ASP A 64 10.38 -6.83 1.92
CA ASP A 64 11.77 -6.76 2.37
C ASP A 64 12.72 -7.55 1.46
N LYS A 65 12.20 -8.06 0.35
CA LYS A 65 12.98 -8.84 -0.62
C LYS A 65 12.94 -8.25 -2.03
N ASP A 66 12.41 -7.03 -2.15
CA ASP A 66 12.38 -6.34 -3.44
C ASP A 66 13.78 -5.88 -3.81
N THR A 67 14.10 -5.91 -5.11
CA THR A 67 15.39 -5.50 -5.60
C THR A 67 15.24 -4.40 -6.66
N SER A 68 16.30 -3.62 -6.83
CA SER A 68 16.42 -2.66 -7.91
C SER A 68 17.75 -2.88 -8.62
N LEU A 69 17.81 -2.51 -9.90
CA LEU A 69 19.03 -2.58 -10.67
C LEU A 69 19.82 -1.29 -10.47
N VAL A 70 21.11 -1.44 -10.13
CA VAL A 70 22.03 -0.32 -9.93
C VAL A 70 23.16 -0.44 -10.95
N PHE A 71 23.33 0.61 -11.74
CA PHE A 71 24.41 0.67 -12.72
C PHE A 71 25.64 1.31 -12.09
N ASP A 72 26.78 0.63 -12.19
CA ASP A 72 28.08 1.16 -11.74
C ASP A 72 28.85 1.66 -12.95
N SER A 73 29.04 2.98 -13.04
CA SER A 73 29.72 3.60 -14.16
C SER A 73 31.23 3.28 -14.18
N VAL A 74 31.81 2.94 -13.04
CA VAL A 74 33.24 2.60 -12.95
C VAL A 74 33.52 1.23 -13.58
N THR A 75 32.69 0.25 -13.26
CA THR A 75 32.84 -1.13 -13.77
C THR A 75 32.01 -1.39 -15.01
N SER A 76 31.14 -0.45 -15.41
CA SER A 76 30.19 -0.60 -16.51
C SER A 76 29.30 -1.84 -16.33
N SER A 77 29.01 -2.21 -15.08
CA SER A 77 28.17 -3.36 -14.76
C SER A 77 26.89 -2.94 -14.07
N THR A 78 25.85 -3.77 -14.23
CA THR A 78 24.57 -3.60 -13.55
C THR A 78 24.44 -4.70 -12.51
N THR A 79 24.17 -4.31 -11.26
CA THR A 79 24.00 -5.27 -10.17
C THR A 79 22.63 -5.10 -9.55
N SER A 80 22.12 -6.19 -8.97
CA SER A 80 20.88 -6.18 -8.21
C SER A 80 21.17 -5.80 -6.77
N LYS A 81 20.35 -4.91 -6.20
CA LYS A 81 20.50 -4.45 -4.82
C LYS A 81 19.15 -4.50 -4.12
N LEU A 82 19.13 -4.96 -2.87
CA LEU A 82 17.91 -4.95 -2.08
C LEU A 82 17.42 -3.52 -1.83
N LYS A 83 16.13 -3.30 -2.00
CA LYS A 83 15.48 -2.06 -1.61
C LYS A 83 15.30 -2.05 -0.10
N GLU A 84 15.21 -0.84 0.47
CA GLU A 84 14.85 -0.72 1.88
C GLU A 84 13.49 -1.36 2.13
N PRO A 85 13.31 -2.05 3.27
CA PRO A 85 12.01 -2.60 3.61
C PRO A 85 10.92 -1.53 3.61
N HIS A 86 9.75 -1.88 3.11
CA HIS A 86 8.63 -0.94 3.04
C HIS A 86 7.32 -1.67 3.22
N ILE A 87 6.31 -0.93 3.67
CA ILE A 87 4.97 -1.45 3.81
C ILE A 87 4.16 -1.10 2.57
N HIS A 88 3.34 -2.05 2.12
CA HIS A 88 2.24 -1.79 1.21
C HIS A 88 0.96 -2.03 1.99
N ALA A 89 0.10 -1.01 2.04
CA ALA A 89 -1.20 -1.12 2.70
C ALA A 89 -2.29 -0.80 1.69
N LEU A 90 -3.27 -1.67 1.56
CA LEU A 90 -4.37 -1.50 0.62
C LEU A 90 -5.66 -1.33 1.40
N LEU A 91 -6.34 -0.22 1.16
CA LEU A 91 -7.60 0.11 1.82
C LEU A 91 -8.71 0.23 0.77
N LYS A 92 -9.86 -0.37 1.06
CA LYS A 92 -11.07 -0.18 0.29
C LYS A 92 -12.10 0.50 1.18
N PHE A 93 -12.85 1.43 0.60
CA PHE A 93 -13.78 2.26 1.35
C PHE A 93 -15.22 1.99 0.95
N GLU A 94 -16.09 1.89 1.93
CA GLU A 94 -17.53 1.97 1.73
C GLU A 94 -17.91 3.41 1.49
N LYS A 95 -17.33 4.33 2.27
CA LYS A 95 -17.43 5.77 2.07
C LYS A 95 -16.00 6.31 1.99
N GLY A 96 -15.64 6.83 0.82
CA GLY A 96 -14.29 7.30 0.58
C GLY A 96 -14.05 8.74 0.98
N ALA A 97 -12.83 9.19 0.71
CA ALA A 97 -12.39 10.56 0.93
C ALA A 97 -11.47 10.96 -0.21
N THR A 98 -11.09 12.23 -0.26
CA THR A 98 -10.16 12.71 -1.27
C THR A 98 -8.75 12.22 -0.96
N LEU A 99 -7.91 12.17 -1.99
CA LEU A 99 -6.50 11.81 -1.81
C LEU A 99 -5.83 12.74 -0.80
N THR A 100 -6.13 14.04 -0.88
CA THR A 100 -5.56 15.04 0.03
C THR A 100 -5.95 14.74 1.49
N ASP A 101 -7.24 14.49 1.74
CA ASP A 101 -7.70 14.21 3.11
C ASP A 101 -7.11 12.90 3.64
N LEU A 102 -7.03 11.87 2.80
CA LEU A 102 -6.44 10.60 3.20
C LEU A 102 -4.96 10.77 3.57
N ALA A 103 -4.21 11.49 2.74
CA ALA A 103 -2.79 11.72 2.98
C ALA A 103 -2.56 12.48 4.28
N VAL A 104 -3.35 13.53 4.53
CA VAL A 104 -3.25 14.32 5.77
C VAL A 104 -3.55 13.45 6.98
N GLN A 105 -4.61 12.64 6.93
CA GLN A 105 -5.00 11.78 8.05
C GLN A 105 -3.96 10.71 8.35
N ILE A 106 -3.40 10.11 7.30
CA ILE A 106 -2.38 9.08 7.48
C ILE A 106 -1.06 9.69 7.94
N GLY A 107 -0.77 10.91 7.50
CA GLY A 107 0.50 11.56 7.81
C GLY A 107 1.59 11.23 6.82
N LEU A 108 1.23 11.15 5.54
CA LEU A 108 2.15 10.93 4.44
C LEU A 108 1.92 11.95 3.35
N GLU A 109 2.94 12.18 2.53
CA GLU A 109 2.77 12.98 1.33
C GLU A 109 1.91 12.22 0.32
N PRO A 110 1.06 12.93 -0.46
CA PRO A 110 0.11 12.28 -1.37
C PRO A 110 0.75 11.36 -2.42
N GLN A 111 1.99 11.60 -2.79
CA GLN A 111 2.68 10.78 -3.79
C GLN A 111 2.90 9.34 -3.38
N TYR A 112 2.77 9.04 -2.09
CA TYR A 112 2.91 7.67 -1.58
C TYR A 112 1.59 6.92 -1.55
N LEU A 113 0.51 7.56 -2.01
CA LEU A 113 -0.81 6.95 -2.10
C LEU A 113 -1.20 6.84 -3.57
N GLU A 114 -1.57 5.64 -3.99
CA GLU A 114 -1.97 5.36 -5.36
C GLU A 114 -3.43 4.90 -5.40
N LYS A 115 -4.22 5.55 -6.26
CA LYS A 115 -5.60 5.12 -6.47
C LYS A 115 -5.64 3.96 -7.46
N ALA A 116 -6.66 3.11 -7.36
CA ALA A 116 -6.89 2.07 -8.35
C ALA A 116 -7.16 2.71 -9.71
N LYS A 117 -6.65 2.09 -10.77
CA LYS A 117 -6.98 2.52 -12.13
C LYS A 117 -8.47 2.28 -12.36
N SER A 118 -9.08 3.18 -13.15
CA SER A 118 -10.49 3.02 -13.49
C SER A 118 -10.68 1.74 -14.30
N GLY A 119 -11.86 1.13 -14.14
CA GLY A 119 -12.21 -0.08 -14.82
C GLY A 119 -12.46 -1.24 -13.87
N ARG A 120 -12.97 -2.31 -14.44
CA ARG A 120 -13.46 -3.46 -13.68
C ARG A 120 -12.38 -4.14 -12.81
N TYR A 121 -11.14 -4.16 -13.30
CA TYR A 121 -10.06 -4.90 -12.63
C TYR A 121 -9.09 -4.02 -11.85
N GLY A 122 -9.40 -2.71 -11.72
CA GLY A 122 -8.47 -1.80 -11.04
C GLY A 122 -8.11 -2.22 -9.63
N TYR A 123 -9.12 -2.53 -8.80
CA TYR A 123 -8.89 -2.96 -7.43
C TYR A 123 -8.24 -4.34 -7.37
N ASP A 124 -8.69 -5.28 -8.21
CA ASP A 124 -8.11 -6.64 -8.26
C ASP A 124 -6.63 -6.59 -8.62
N ASN A 125 -6.23 -5.65 -9.47
CA ASN A 125 -4.82 -5.47 -9.81
C ASN A 125 -4.01 -5.00 -8.60
N LEU A 126 -4.58 -4.13 -7.75
CA LEU A 126 -3.91 -3.71 -6.53
C LEU A 126 -3.79 -4.87 -5.52
N LEU A 127 -4.84 -5.69 -5.42
CA LEU A 127 -4.77 -6.91 -4.57
C LEU A 127 -3.63 -7.82 -5.03
N ALA A 128 -3.53 -8.06 -6.33
CA ALA A 128 -2.47 -8.90 -6.90
C ALA A 128 -1.09 -8.27 -6.71
N TYR A 129 -1.01 -6.95 -6.74
CA TYR A 129 0.25 -6.22 -6.58
C TYR A 129 0.89 -6.44 -5.21
N LEU A 130 0.09 -6.67 -4.17
CA LEU A 130 0.62 -6.89 -2.83
C LEU A 130 1.65 -8.03 -2.81
N ILE A 131 1.47 -9.05 -3.64
CA ILE A 131 2.39 -10.20 -3.70
C ILE A 131 3.13 -10.28 -5.03
N HIS A 132 3.01 -9.28 -5.90
CA HIS A 132 3.58 -9.25 -7.25
C HIS A 132 3.06 -10.40 -8.13
N ALA A 133 1.81 -10.83 -7.94
CA ALA A 133 1.28 -12.01 -8.61
C ALA A 133 1.27 -11.91 -10.14
N LYS A 134 1.08 -10.69 -10.66
CA LYS A 134 1.02 -10.44 -12.11
C LYS A 134 2.34 -9.95 -12.71
N ASP A 135 3.37 -9.81 -11.90
CA ASP A 135 4.69 -9.35 -12.33
C ASP A 135 5.73 -10.40 -11.97
N LYS A 136 5.93 -11.34 -12.87
CA LYS A 136 6.79 -12.51 -12.62
C LYS A 136 8.28 -12.17 -12.56
N ASP A 137 8.66 -10.99 -13.02
CA ASP A 137 10.06 -10.54 -12.95
C ASP A 137 10.44 -10.06 -11.55
N LYS A 138 9.45 -9.77 -10.70
CA LYS A 138 9.68 -9.35 -9.33
C LYS A 138 9.63 -10.52 -8.36
N TYR A 139 10.23 -10.34 -7.17
CA TYR A 139 10.15 -11.35 -6.12
C TYR A 139 8.68 -11.69 -5.86
N GLN A 140 8.39 -12.99 -5.77
CA GLN A 140 7.02 -13.46 -5.55
C GLN A 140 6.80 -13.70 -4.07
N TYR A 141 6.03 -12.81 -3.44
CA TYR A 141 5.57 -13.03 -2.06
C TYR A 141 4.42 -14.03 -2.08
N THR A 142 4.11 -14.61 -0.92
CA THR A 142 3.03 -15.58 -0.81
C THR A 142 1.80 -14.94 -0.15
N PRO A 143 0.58 -15.42 -0.47
CA PRO A 143 -0.64 -14.83 0.10
C PRO A 143 -0.70 -14.85 1.63
N ASP A 144 -0.05 -15.83 2.28
CA ASP A 144 -0.04 -15.90 3.73
C ASP A 144 0.83 -14.84 4.40
N GLU A 145 1.67 -14.13 3.63
CA GLU A 145 2.43 -13.00 4.15
C GLU A 145 1.60 -11.73 4.28
N VAL A 146 0.41 -11.71 3.69
CA VAL A 146 -0.50 -10.56 3.76
C VAL A 146 -1.34 -10.64 5.03
N PHE A 147 -1.32 -9.57 5.81
CA PHE A 147 -2.18 -9.43 6.98
C PHE A 147 -3.52 -8.82 6.56
N THR A 148 -4.61 -9.45 6.99
CA THR A 148 -5.96 -8.94 6.76
C THR A 148 -6.51 -8.36 8.06
N LEU A 149 -6.77 -7.05 8.08
CA LEU A 149 -7.37 -6.40 9.23
C LEU A 149 -8.90 -6.33 9.11
N LYS A 150 -9.39 -6.02 7.92
CA LYS A 150 -10.83 -5.92 7.66
C LYS A 150 -11.16 -6.58 6.33
N GLY A 151 -12.39 -7.09 6.23
CA GLY A 151 -12.88 -7.69 5.02
C GLY A 151 -12.55 -9.17 4.93
N LYS A 152 -12.72 -9.71 3.75
CA LYS A 152 -12.47 -11.13 3.49
C LYS A 152 -10.99 -11.44 3.57
N ASP A 153 -10.64 -12.57 4.18
CA ASP A 153 -9.24 -12.96 4.32
C ASP A 153 -8.54 -13.00 2.95
N TYR A 154 -7.32 -12.47 2.90
CA TYR A 154 -6.59 -12.34 1.64
C TYR A 154 -6.37 -13.69 0.95
N LEU A 155 -6.09 -14.74 1.71
CA LEU A 155 -5.93 -16.09 1.17
C LEU A 155 -7.18 -16.52 0.41
N GLU A 156 -8.36 -16.26 0.96
CA GLU A 156 -9.63 -16.60 0.31
C GLU A 156 -9.83 -15.77 -0.96
N VAL A 157 -9.50 -14.48 -0.91
CA VAL A 157 -9.61 -13.59 -2.07
C VAL A 157 -8.76 -14.10 -3.23
N ARG A 158 -7.52 -14.50 -2.95
CA ARG A 158 -6.61 -15.01 -3.98
C ARG A 158 -7.06 -16.36 -4.52
N SER A 159 -7.59 -17.22 -3.64
CA SER A 159 -8.14 -18.52 -4.03
C SER A 159 -9.29 -18.36 -5.02
N GLU A 160 -10.21 -17.43 -4.75
CA GLU A 160 -11.35 -17.16 -5.63
C GLU A 160 -10.92 -16.63 -6.98
N GLU A 161 -9.90 -15.77 -7.03
CA GLU A 161 -9.39 -15.26 -8.28
C GLU A 161 -8.83 -16.38 -9.15
N HIS A 162 -8.16 -17.36 -8.53
CA HIS A 162 -7.64 -18.52 -9.24
C HIS A 162 -8.75 -19.39 -9.83
N THR A 163 -9.85 -19.53 -9.11
CA THR A 163 -10.95 -20.39 -9.56
C THR A 163 -11.80 -19.74 -10.66
N SER A 164 -11.70 -18.44 -10.81
CA SER A 164 -12.49 -17.73 -11.82
C SER A 164 -11.86 -17.70 -13.22
N GLU A 165 -10.69 -18.26 -13.38
CA GLU A 165 -10.02 -18.32 -14.68
C GLU A 165 -10.56 -19.42 -15.59
#